data_15d16a40de0cbffaebf35917d0ab349b
#
_entry.id   15d16a40de0cbffaebf35917d0ab349b
#
_cell.length_a   1.000
_cell.length_b   1.000
_cell.length_c   1.000
_cell.angle_alpha   90.00
_cell.angle_beta   90.00
_cell.angle_gamma   90.00
#
_symmetry.space_group_name_H-M   'P 1'
#
loop_
_entity.id
_entity.type
_entity.pdbx_description
1 polymer ?
#
loop_
_entity_poly.entity_id
_entity_poly.type
_entity_poly.pdbx_seq_one_letter_code
_entity_poly.pdbx_strand_id
1 'polypeptide(L)' 'MALKARLKEELKLAMRAKDKFRLKTIRSLLAAVNQIEIDDKVELNNDAVTAVVVKSVKQRKESIEIYEQQGRQD' A
#
# COMPACT_ATOMS: atom_id res chain seq x y z
N MET A 1 16.97 0.34 8.49
CA MET A 1 16.19 -0.70 7.81
C MET A 1 15.49 -0.16 6.58
N ALA A 2 15.57 -0.87 5.48
CA ALA A 2 14.88 -0.46 4.26
C ALA A 2 13.37 -0.73 4.38
N LEU A 3 12.55 0.25 4.06
CA LEU A 3 11.09 0.11 4.11
C LEU A 3 10.57 -0.98 3.17
N LYS A 4 11.20 -1.14 2.01
CA LYS A 4 10.84 -2.23 1.09
C LYS A 4 11.02 -3.60 1.72
N ALA A 5 12.13 -3.80 2.42
CA ALA A 5 12.41 -5.06 3.12
C ALA A 5 11.38 -5.31 4.20
N ARG A 6 11.00 -4.26 4.92
CA ARG A 6 9.96 -4.34 5.96
C ARG A 6 8.60 -4.70 5.37
N LEU A 7 8.23 -4.12 4.25
CA LEU A 7 6.99 -4.47 3.55
C LEU A 7 6.97 -5.94 3.14
N LYS A 8 8.09 -6.46 2.67
CA LYS A 8 8.22 -7.87 2.31
C LYS A 8 8.09 -8.78 3.52
N GLU A 9 8.66 -8.39 4.66
CA GLU A 9 8.51 -9.13 5.92
C GLU A 9 7.07 -9.15 6.39
N GLU A 10 6.39 -7.99 6.36
CA GLU A 10 4.99 -7.89 6.71
C GLU A 10 4.12 -8.76 5.80
N LEU A 11 4.48 -8.84 4.53
CA LEU A 11 3.79 -9.71 3.58
C LEU A 11 3.87 -11.17 4.02
N LYS A 12 5.07 -11.63 4.42
CA LYS A 12 5.27 -13.01 4.92
C LYS A 12 4.45 -13.25 6.18
N LEU A 13 4.44 -12.30 7.10
CA LEU A 13 3.67 -12.40 8.34
C LEU A 13 2.16 -12.48 8.06
N ALA A 14 1.67 -11.67 7.13
CA ALA A 14 0.28 -11.69 6.73
C ALA A 14 -0.11 -13.04 6.09
N MET A 15 0.80 -13.62 5.30
CA MET A 15 0.60 -14.94 4.72
C MET A 15 0.51 -16.02 5.79
N ARG A 16 1.38 -15.99 6.78
CA ARG A 16 1.38 -16.95 7.90
C ARG A 16 0.13 -16.81 8.75
N ALA A 17 -0.33 -15.58 8.98
CA ALA A 17 -1.53 -15.30 9.75
C ALA A 17 -2.81 -15.56 8.97
N LYS A 18 -2.72 -15.84 7.67
CA LYS A 18 -3.86 -16.02 6.76
C LYS A 18 -4.79 -14.80 6.75
N ASP A 19 -4.21 -13.62 6.94
CA ASP A 19 -4.96 -12.37 6.91
C ASP A 19 -5.04 -11.87 5.47
N LYS A 20 -6.12 -12.22 4.80
CA LYS A 20 -6.33 -11.92 3.38
C LYS A 20 -6.40 -10.42 3.11
N PHE A 21 -7.00 -9.68 4.01
CA PHE A 21 -7.14 -8.22 3.86
C PHE A 21 -5.77 -7.54 3.93
N ARG A 22 -4.98 -7.88 4.94
CA ARG A 22 -3.64 -7.33 5.12
C ARG A 22 -2.73 -7.72 3.96
N LEU A 23 -2.82 -8.96 3.53
CA LEU A 23 -2.05 -9.49 2.40
C LEU A 23 -2.35 -8.70 1.13
N LYS A 24 -3.61 -8.46 0.84
CA LYS A 24 -4.05 -7.69 -0.33
C LYS A 24 -3.52 -6.25 -0.26
N THR A 25 -3.61 -5.62 0.90
CA THR A 25 -3.12 -4.25 1.10
C THR A 25 -1.62 -4.14 0.87
N ILE A 26 -0.84 -5.06 1.45
CA ILE A 26 0.62 -5.04 1.31
C ILE A 26 1.04 -5.32 -0.12
N ARG A 27 0.40 -6.26 -0.80
CA ARG A 27 0.67 -6.53 -2.21
C ARG A 27 0.39 -5.31 -3.09
N SER A 28 -0.68 -4.59 -2.79
CA SER A 28 -1.03 -3.37 -3.51
C SER A 28 0.04 -2.30 -3.35
N LEU A 29 0.54 -2.12 -2.13
CA LEU A 29 1.61 -1.16 -1.84
C LEU A 29 2.92 -1.53 -2.55
N LEU A 30 3.30 -2.81 -2.50
CA LEU A 30 4.50 -3.27 -3.18
C LEU A 30 4.38 -3.14 -4.70
N ALA A 31 3.23 -3.41 -5.26
CA ALA A 31 2.98 -3.24 -6.69
C ALA A 31 3.11 -1.78 -7.10
N ALA A 32 2.58 -0.84 -6.30
CA ALA A 32 2.70 0.59 -6.56
C ALA A 32 4.16 1.05 -6.56
N VAL A 33 4.95 0.60 -5.57
CA VAL A 33 6.38 0.91 -5.48
C VAL A 33 7.12 0.35 -6.69
N ASN A 34 6.89 -0.91 -7.02
CA ASN A 34 7.56 -1.57 -8.14
C ASN A 34 7.21 -0.90 -9.47
N GLN A 35 5.97 -0.50 -9.65
CA GLN A 35 5.52 0.16 -10.88
C GLN A 35 6.26 1.50 -11.09
N ILE A 36 6.40 2.29 -10.04
CA ILE A 36 7.12 3.55 -10.11
C ILE A 36 8.60 3.31 -10.43
N GLU A 37 9.22 2.31 -9.82
CA GLU A 37 10.61 1.96 -10.09
C GLU A 37 10.82 1.55 -11.54
N ILE A 38 9.89 0.80 -12.11
CA ILE A 38 9.94 0.37 -13.50
C ILE A 38 9.75 1.55 -14.45
N ASP A 39 8.73 2.37 -14.21
CA ASP A 39 8.39 3.50 -15.07
C ASP A 39 9.50 4.55 -15.10
N ASP A 40 10.06 4.87 -13.95
CA ASP A 40 11.09 5.90 -13.83
C ASP A 40 12.51 5.35 -13.94
N LYS A 41 12.65 4.03 -13.99
CA LYS A 41 13.93 3.30 -14.03
C LYS A 41 14.86 3.70 -12.87
N VAL A 42 14.29 3.88 -11.70
CA VAL A 42 15.01 4.29 -10.49
C VAL A 42 14.68 3.35 -9.34
N GLU A 43 15.60 3.25 -8.41
CA GLU A 43 15.35 2.55 -7.15
C GLU A 43 14.87 3.58 -6.12
N LEU A 44 13.71 3.34 -5.52
CA LEU A 44 13.15 4.25 -4.54
C LEU A 44 13.85 4.09 -3.19
N ASN A 45 14.25 5.22 -2.60
CA ASN A 45 14.78 5.25 -1.24
C ASN A 45 13.61 5.23 -0.22
N ASN A 46 13.97 5.18 1.08
CA ASN A 46 12.96 5.11 2.14
C ASN A 46 11.98 6.28 2.10
N ASP A 47 12.45 7.49 1.81
CA ASP A 47 11.59 8.67 1.75
C ASP A 47 10.58 8.57 0.62
N ALA A 48 11.03 8.11 -0.54
CA ALA A 48 10.15 7.93 -1.70
C ALA A 48 9.13 6.80 -1.45
N VAL A 49 9.55 5.71 -0.84
CA VAL A 49 8.62 4.62 -0.46
C VAL A 49 7.59 5.12 0.55
N THR A 50 8.03 5.91 1.53
CA THR A 50 7.13 6.52 2.52
C THR A 50 6.09 7.41 1.84
N ALA A 51 6.50 8.22 0.87
CA ALA A 51 5.60 9.08 0.12
C ALA A 51 4.53 8.27 -0.64
N VAL A 52 4.92 7.16 -1.25
CA VAL A 52 3.99 6.26 -1.94
C VAL A 52 2.98 5.66 -0.96
N VAL A 53 3.45 5.20 0.20
CA VAL A 53 2.58 4.61 1.24
C VAL A 53 1.59 5.66 1.75
N VAL A 54 2.05 6.86 2.06
CA VAL A 54 1.19 7.95 2.56
C VAL A 54 0.13 8.31 1.54
N LYS A 55 0.52 8.43 0.27
CA LYS A 55 -0.42 8.72 -0.82
C LYS A 55 -1.48 7.63 -0.94
N SER A 56 -1.07 6.37 -0.88
CA SER A 56 -1.99 5.23 -0.97
C SER A 56 -2.99 5.22 0.19
N VAL A 57 -2.53 5.47 1.41
CA VAL A 57 -3.38 5.55 2.60
C VAL A 57 -4.39 6.69 2.46
N LYS A 58 -3.93 7.84 2.00
CA LYS A 58 -4.79 9.02 1.80
C LYS A 58 -5.89 8.76 0.78
N GLN A 59 -5.53 8.17 -0.37
CA GLN A 59 -6.49 7.82 -1.41
C GLN A 59 -7.53 6.83 -0.91
N ARG A 60 -7.09 5.85 -0.14
CA ARG A 60 -7.98 4.86 0.45
C ARG A 60 -8.98 5.49 1.41
N LYS A 61 -8.50 6.40 2.25
CA LYS A 61 -9.34 7.14 3.19
C LYS A 61 -10.41 7.96 2.46
N GLU A 62 -10.03 8.65 1.42
CA GLU A 62 -10.96 9.42 0.59
C GLU A 62 -12.02 8.51 -0.04
N SER A 63 -11.63 7.35 -0.53
CA SER A 63 -12.55 6.37 -1.10
C SER A 63 -13.55 5.86 -0.07
N ILE A 64 -13.11 5.60 1.15
CA ILE A 64 -13.99 5.15 2.24
C ILE A 64 -15.01 6.25 2.58
N GLU A 65 -14.57 7.50 2.66
CA GLU A 65 -15.45 8.63 2.94
C GLU A 65 -16.54 8.78 1.87
N ILE A 66 -16.17 8.64 0.61
CA ILE A 66 -17.12 8.69 -0.51
C ILE A 66 -18.14 7.55 -0.39
N TYR A 67 -17.67 6.35 -0.09
CA TYR A 67 -18.54 5.19 0.10
C TYR A 67 -19.54 5.39 1.24
N GLU A 68 -19.07 5.93 2.35
CA GLU A 68 -19.93 6.21 3.50
C GLU A 68 -21.00 7.25 3.16
N GLN A 69 -20.63 8.29 2.44
CA GLN A 69 -21.59 9.31 2.01
C GLN A 69 -22.64 8.73 1.06
N GLN A 70 -22.25 7.90 0.13
CA GLN A 70 -23.18 7.24 -0.79
C GLN A 70 -24.12 6.28 -0.07
N GLY A 71 -23.59 5.54 0.90
CA GLY A 71 -24.40 4.62 1.70
C GLY A 71 -25.47 5.32 2.54
N ARG A 72 -25.24 6.56 2.91
CA ARG A 72 -26.19 7.35 3.70
C ARG A 72 -27.35 7.94 2.89
N GLN A 73 -27.28 7.86 1.59
CA GLN A 73 -28.31 8.39 0.71
C GLN A 73 -29.49 7.46 0.52
N ASP A 74 -29.37 6.26 1.06
CA ASP A 74 -30.50 5.30 1.07
C ASP A 74 -31.59 5.65 2.13
#